data_e0334235dc2c2f14112150dc64e7b929
#
_entry.id   e0334235dc2c2f14112150dc64e7b929
#
_cell.length_a   1.000
_cell.length_b   1.000
_cell.length_c   1.000
_cell.angle_alpha   90.00
_cell.angle_beta   90.00
_cell.angle_gamma   90.00
#
_symmetry.space_group_name_H-M   'P 1'
#
loop_
_entity.id
_entity.type
_entity.pdbx_description
1 polymer ?
#
loop_
_entity_poly.entity_id
_entity_poly.type
_entity_poly.pdbx_seq_one_letter_code
_entity_poly.pdbx_strand_id
1 'polypeptide(L)'
;MNKREFLKTGLLAGLASQLPLTGIASGSKKKKLKNWLWTNPNQKDADDELKTRYASYKTAGITGIFFEADSERHFRAAKAQGLEAHRWIWTFNRAELVSVHPEWYSKNRNGDSCADKPPYVNYYRWLCPSRPEVQQYLEQQVSDILDKDYIDGIHLDYVRYCDVVLPVNLWSKYNIVQTSELPEYDYCYCDVCRAGFKEKYGTDLADIQYPEASLSWRLYRYNNITRVVNSLSAIAHQHKKQITAAVFPTPEIARRNVRQDWTNWKLDGICPMIYHGFYKEKVSWIGDAVAEGVHFLAGEFPLYAGLYLSDFKTDDELRQGMQFALKNGANGVSLFGNPSQQVLDILKDETANFRPS
;
A
#
# COMPACT_ATOMS: atom_id res chain seq x y z
N MET A 1 -10.36 47.89 24.66
CA MET A 1 -8.99 47.68 25.17
C MET A 1 -8.03 47.72 23.99
N ASN A 2 -7.12 48.70 24.01
CA ASN A 2 -6.33 49.10 22.83
C ASN A 2 -5.00 48.33 22.78
N LYS A 3 -4.58 47.89 21.59
CA LYS A 3 -3.37 47.09 21.31
C LYS A 3 -2.02 47.69 21.81
N ARG A 4 -2.03 48.79 22.52
CA ARG A 4 -0.82 49.49 23.00
C ARG A 4 -0.45 49.26 24.47
N GLU A 5 -1.25 48.54 25.25
CA GLU A 5 -0.97 48.31 26.69
C GLU A 5 -0.35 46.95 27.02
N PHE A 6 -0.21 46.06 26.01
CA PHE A 6 0.34 44.72 26.22
C PHE A 6 1.88 44.65 26.16
N LEU A 7 2.56 45.79 25.89
CA LEU A 7 4.01 45.82 25.66
C LEU A 7 4.84 46.48 26.75
N LYS A 8 4.28 46.72 27.95
CA LYS A 8 5.00 47.45 29.02
C LYS A 8 5.22 46.72 30.34
N THR A 9 4.97 45.41 30.43
CA THR A 9 5.25 44.68 31.69
C THR A 9 5.99 43.37 31.38
N GLY A 10 7.31 43.44 31.31
CA GLY A 10 8.12 42.25 31.09
C GLY A 10 9.63 42.45 31.00
N LEU A 11 10.13 43.36 31.81
CA LEU A 11 11.60 43.51 32.02
C LEU A 11 11.86 43.43 33.51
N LEU A 12 12.31 42.26 33.99
CA LEU A 12 13.20 42.13 35.14
C LEU A 12 13.64 40.69 35.39
N ALA A 13 14.93 40.57 35.56
CA ALA A 13 15.68 39.48 36.20
C ALA A 13 16.15 38.32 35.29
N GLY A 14 17.27 38.57 34.62
CA GLY A 14 18.20 37.52 34.23
C GLY A 14 18.93 36.94 35.44
N LEU A 15 18.93 35.63 35.56
CA LEU A 15 19.94 34.87 36.29
C LEU A 15 20.41 33.79 35.30
N ALA A 16 21.59 34.06 34.71
CA ALA A 16 22.30 33.09 33.90
C ALA A 16 22.83 31.98 34.81
N SER A 17 22.16 30.88 34.89
CA SER A 17 22.74 29.62 35.32
C SER A 17 23.37 28.94 34.11
N GLN A 18 24.69 29.03 33.99
CA GLN A 18 25.48 28.22 33.07
C GLN A 18 25.38 26.74 33.52
N LEU A 19 24.44 26.00 32.99
CA LEU A 19 24.51 24.54 33.02
C LEU A 19 25.45 24.11 31.88
N PRO A 20 26.41 23.20 32.15
CA PRO A 20 27.22 22.66 31.07
C PRO A 20 26.30 21.88 30.14
N LEU A 21 26.24 22.29 28.87
CA LEU A 21 25.71 21.48 27.77
C LEU A 21 26.63 20.25 27.63
N THR A 22 26.40 19.25 28.47
CA THR A 22 26.85 17.88 28.14
C THR A 22 26.08 17.48 26.90
N GLY A 23 26.73 17.62 25.76
CA GLY A 23 26.23 17.09 24.51
C GLY A 23 25.96 15.59 24.68
N ILE A 24 24.68 15.24 24.90
CA ILE A 24 24.24 13.90 24.66
C ILE A 24 24.35 13.75 23.16
N ALA A 25 25.50 13.25 22.70
CA ALA A 25 25.61 12.66 21.39
C ALA A 25 24.59 11.50 21.36
N SER A 26 23.37 11.82 20.93
CA SER A 26 22.39 10.82 20.55
C SER A 26 23.02 10.04 19.41
N GLY A 27 23.67 8.94 19.76
CA GLY A 27 24.16 7.99 18.78
C GLY A 27 22.94 7.56 17.95
N SER A 28 22.84 8.07 16.75
CA SER A 28 21.80 7.72 15.78
C SER A 28 21.87 6.19 15.63
N LYS A 29 20.92 5.49 16.27
CA LYS A 29 20.77 4.06 16.07
C LYS A 29 20.58 3.87 14.58
N LYS A 30 21.50 3.14 13.91
CA LYS A 30 21.38 2.83 12.49
C LYS A 30 19.97 2.32 12.24
N LYS A 31 19.17 3.06 11.44
CA LYS A 31 17.83 2.66 11.05
C LYS A 31 17.95 1.32 10.31
N LYS A 32 17.41 0.24 10.86
CA LYS A 32 17.49 -1.08 10.24
C LYS A 32 16.53 -1.09 9.06
N LEU A 33 17.07 -1.11 7.85
CA LEU A 33 16.27 -1.24 6.63
C LEU A 33 15.60 -2.61 6.57
N LYS A 34 14.37 -2.64 6.08
CA LYS A 34 13.66 -3.87 5.72
C LYS A 34 13.38 -3.87 4.22
N ASN A 35 13.86 -4.87 3.51
CA ASN A 35 13.61 -5.03 2.08
C ASN A 35 12.72 -6.24 1.84
N TRP A 36 11.75 -6.06 0.97
CA TRP A 36 10.71 -7.04 0.69
C TRP A 36 10.73 -7.47 -0.77
N LEU A 37 10.19 -8.63 -1.05
CA LEU A 37 10.04 -9.16 -2.40
C LEU A 37 8.61 -9.71 -2.56
N TRP A 38 7.89 -9.27 -3.61
CA TRP A 38 6.65 -9.93 -4.05
C TRP A 38 6.99 -11.11 -4.96
N THR A 39 6.46 -12.28 -4.68
CA THR A 39 6.69 -13.48 -5.49
C THR A 39 5.50 -14.42 -5.49
N ASN A 40 5.36 -15.20 -6.56
CA ASN A 40 4.43 -16.31 -6.63
C ASN A 40 5.21 -17.61 -6.42
N PRO A 41 4.89 -18.42 -5.40
CA PRO A 41 5.59 -19.68 -5.14
C PRO A 41 5.34 -20.69 -6.28
N ASN A 42 6.41 -21.20 -6.88
CA ASN A 42 6.32 -22.23 -7.88
C ASN A 42 6.34 -23.62 -7.22
N GLN A 43 5.22 -24.32 -7.26
CA GLN A 43 5.07 -25.65 -6.62
C GLN A 43 5.99 -26.74 -7.19
N LYS A 44 6.64 -26.50 -8.35
CA LYS A 44 7.57 -27.42 -8.99
C LYS A 44 9.02 -27.27 -8.52
N ASP A 45 9.35 -26.23 -7.77
CA ASP A 45 10.70 -25.98 -7.28
C ASP A 45 11.14 -27.12 -6.36
N ALA A 46 12.41 -27.57 -6.49
CA ALA A 46 12.99 -28.56 -5.58
C ALA A 46 13.40 -27.91 -4.23
N ASP A 47 13.44 -28.69 -3.16
CA ASP A 47 13.73 -28.15 -1.82
C ASP A 47 15.14 -27.54 -1.71
N ASP A 48 16.13 -28.13 -2.39
CA ASP A 48 17.50 -27.58 -2.43
C ASP A 48 17.55 -26.27 -3.22
N GLU A 49 16.73 -26.11 -4.25
CA GLU A 49 16.60 -24.85 -5.00
C GLU A 49 15.97 -23.76 -4.13
N LEU A 50 14.93 -24.10 -3.35
CA LEU A 50 14.30 -23.17 -2.41
C LEU A 50 15.29 -22.70 -1.35
N LYS A 51 16.04 -23.63 -0.76
CA LYS A 51 17.07 -23.32 0.24
C LYS A 51 18.13 -22.38 -0.33
N THR A 52 18.65 -22.69 -1.50
CA THR A 52 19.68 -21.86 -2.18
C THR A 52 19.15 -20.48 -2.50
N ARG A 53 17.96 -20.39 -3.09
CA ARG A 53 17.28 -19.14 -3.46
C ARG A 53 17.06 -18.23 -2.26
N TYR A 54 16.46 -18.74 -1.19
CA TYR A 54 16.16 -17.92 -0.01
C TYR A 54 17.41 -17.55 0.79
N ALA A 55 18.44 -18.38 0.77
CA ALA A 55 19.75 -18.03 1.32
C ALA A 55 20.39 -16.87 0.52
N SER A 56 20.30 -16.89 -0.81
CA SER A 56 20.80 -15.79 -1.66
C SER A 56 20.03 -14.49 -1.41
N TYR A 57 18.70 -14.54 -1.28
CA TYR A 57 17.87 -13.39 -0.94
C TYR A 57 18.26 -12.79 0.42
N LYS A 58 18.45 -13.64 1.43
CA LYS A 58 18.90 -13.19 2.75
C LYS A 58 20.27 -12.51 2.68
N THR A 59 21.20 -13.09 1.93
CA THR A 59 22.56 -12.56 1.74
C THR A 59 22.53 -11.20 1.00
N ALA A 60 21.58 -11.01 0.09
CA ALA A 60 21.36 -9.78 -0.63
C ALA A 60 20.67 -8.68 0.21
N GLY A 61 20.25 -8.97 1.44
CA GLY A 61 19.61 -8.00 2.31
C GLY A 61 18.08 -7.96 2.21
N ILE A 62 17.43 -8.92 1.53
CA ILE A 62 16.00 -9.13 1.65
C ILE A 62 15.71 -9.61 3.07
N THR A 63 14.67 -9.05 3.68
CA THR A 63 14.27 -9.36 5.05
C THR A 63 12.95 -10.11 5.12
N GLY A 64 12.11 -9.99 4.10
CA GLY A 64 10.83 -10.68 4.04
C GLY A 64 10.29 -10.85 2.62
N ILE A 65 9.32 -11.74 2.50
CA ILE A 65 8.71 -12.11 1.23
C ILE A 65 7.20 -12.06 1.36
N PHE A 66 6.54 -11.47 0.37
CA PHE A 66 5.10 -11.52 0.16
C PHE A 66 4.76 -12.61 -0.86
N PHE A 67 4.20 -13.72 -0.39
CA PHE A 67 3.83 -14.86 -1.22
C PHE A 67 2.38 -14.76 -1.69
N GLU A 68 2.16 -14.70 -3.01
CA GLU A 68 0.82 -14.57 -3.61
C GLU A 68 -0.05 -15.81 -3.41
N ALA A 69 0.53 -17.01 -3.44
CA ALA A 69 -0.17 -18.24 -3.19
C ALA A 69 0.26 -18.88 -1.85
N ASP A 70 -0.62 -19.69 -1.29
CA ASP A 70 -0.29 -20.48 -0.10
C ASP A 70 0.58 -21.68 -0.49
N SER A 71 1.72 -21.81 0.15
CA SER A 71 2.65 -22.91 -0.02
C SER A 71 3.50 -23.09 1.24
N GLU A 72 3.03 -23.90 2.17
CA GLU A 72 3.73 -24.16 3.43
C GLU A 72 5.22 -24.44 3.23
N ARG A 73 5.57 -25.21 2.19
CA ARG A 73 6.96 -25.54 1.84
C ARG A 73 7.81 -24.29 1.57
N HIS A 74 7.30 -23.33 0.79
CA HIS A 74 8.02 -22.08 0.49
C HIS A 74 8.12 -21.18 1.73
N PHE A 75 7.05 -21.06 2.50
CA PHE A 75 7.06 -20.27 3.73
C PHE A 75 8.06 -20.81 4.74
N ARG A 76 8.04 -22.12 5.01
CA ARG A 76 9.00 -22.76 5.92
C ARG A 76 10.43 -22.64 5.41
N ALA A 77 10.67 -22.82 4.11
CA ALA A 77 12.02 -22.67 3.54
C ALA A 77 12.54 -21.23 3.66
N ALA A 78 11.72 -20.21 3.43
CA ALA A 78 12.09 -18.81 3.63
C ALA A 78 12.39 -18.50 5.11
N LYS A 79 11.53 -18.96 6.03
CA LYS A 79 11.71 -18.79 7.49
C LYS A 79 12.98 -19.48 7.98
N ALA A 80 13.32 -20.66 7.45
CA ALA A 80 14.55 -21.36 7.77
C ALA A 80 15.82 -20.57 7.42
N GLN A 81 15.74 -19.64 6.44
CA GLN A 81 16.80 -18.70 6.11
C GLN A 81 16.68 -17.36 6.89
N GLY A 82 15.76 -17.24 7.84
CA GLY A 82 15.53 -16.04 8.64
C GLY A 82 14.86 -14.90 7.87
N LEU A 83 14.04 -15.22 6.86
CA LEU A 83 13.17 -14.27 6.17
C LEU A 83 11.78 -14.26 6.81
N GLU A 84 11.16 -13.09 6.92
CA GLU A 84 9.74 -12.99 7.26
C GLU A 84 8.92 -13.49 6.06
N ALA A 85 7.88 -14.30 6.32
CA ALA A 85 7.06 -14.90 5.26
C ALA A 85 5.61 -14.50 5.43
N HIS A 86 5.14 -13.57 4.61
CA HIS A 86 3.78 -13.02 4.65
C HIS A 86 2.94 -13.56 3.50
N ARG A 87 1.66 -13.86 3.78
CA ARG A 87 0.69 -14.23 2.75
C ARG A 87 0.19 -12.96 2.06
N TRP A 88 0.42 -12.83 0.75
CA TRP A 88 -0.08 -11.75 -0.10
C TRP A 88 -1.44 -12.16 -0.67
N ILE A 89 -2.47 -11.37 -0.43
CA ILE A 89 -3.84 -11.61 -0.91
C ILE A 89 -4.37 -10.43 -1.74
N TRP A 90 -5.20 -10.76 -2.71
CA TRP A 90 -6.01 -9.78 -3.41
C TRP A 90 -7.27 -9.53 -2.60
N THR A 91 -7.44 -8.35 -2.04
CA THR A 91 -8.48 -8.09 -1.03
C THR A 91 -9.87 -7.98 -1.66
N PHE A 92 -10.08 -7.01 -2.55
CA PHE A 92 -11.40 -6.78 -3.16
C PHE A 92 -11.53 -7.27 -4.60
N ASN A 93 -10.45 -7.58 -5.30
CA ASN A 93 -10.52 -8.12 -6.66
C ASN A 93 -10.61 -9.66 -6.61
N ARG A 94 -11.83 -10.21 -6.78
CA ARG A 94 -12.16 -11.62 -6.50
C ARG A 94 -13.00 -12.24 -7.60
N ALA A 95 -12.37 -12.65 -8.68
CA ALA A 95 -13.07 -13.26 -9.80
C ALA A 95 -13.71 -14.63 -9.45
N GLU A 96 -13.14 -15.34 -8.50
CA GLU A 96 -13.56 -16.68 -8.07
C GLU A 96 -14.92 -16.72 -7.35
N LEU A 97 -15.39 -15.59 -6.83
CA LEU A 97 -16.65 -15.52 -6.09
C LEU A 97 -17.85 -15.13 -6.98
N VAL A 98 -17.64 -14.79 -8.25
CA VAL A 98 -18.70 -14.32 -9.16
C VAL A 98 -19.86 -15.31 -9.28
N SER A 99 -19.55 -16.60 -9.37
CA SER A 99 -20.59 -17.64 -9.54
C SER A 99 -21.37 -17.96 -8.27
N VAL A 100 -20.84 -17.61 -7.10
CA VAL A 100 -21.44 -17.92 -5.79
C VAL A 100 -22.14 -16.70 -5.20
N HIS A 101 -21.54 -15.52 -5.34
CA HIS A 101 -21.99 -14.27 -4.75
C HIS A 101 -21.98 -13.10 -5.73
N PRO A 102 -22.73 -13.15 -6.85
CA PRO A 102 -22.75 -12.05 -7.84
C PRO A 102 -23.28 -10.74 -7.24
N GLU A 103 -24.09 -10.80 -6.19
CA GLU A 103 -24.64 -9.63 -5.48
C GLU A 103 -23.60 -8.87 -4.65
N TRP A 104 -22.45 -9.45 -4.37
CA TRP A 104 -21.39 -8.79 -3.59
C TRP A 104 -20.59 -7.77 -4.39
N TYR A 105 -20.74 -7.78 -5.72
CA TYR A 105 -19.87 -7.00 -6.60
C TYR A 105 -20.31 -5.54 -6.73
N SER A 106 -19.30 -4.70 -6.90
CA SER A 106 -19.47 -3.27 -7.08
C SER A 106 -20.21 -2.95 -8.38
N LYS A 107 -21.10 -1.95 -8.33
CA LYS A 107 -21.77 -1.39 -9.50
C LYS A 107 -21.19 -0.03 -9.82
N ASN A 108 -20.97 0.25 -11.11
CA ASN A 108 -20.56 1.58 -11.56
C ASN A 108 -21.72 2.59 -11.51
N ARG A 109 -21.42 3.84 -11.85
CA ARG A 109 -22.43 4.92 -11.85
C ARG A 109 -23.57 4.71 -12.87
N ASN A 110 -23.34 3.94 -13.93
CA ASN A 110 -24.36 3.54 -14.90
C ASN A 110 -25.24 2.36 -14.41
N GLY A 111 -24.91 1.74 -13.27
CA GLY A 111 -25.61 0.60 -12.71
C GLY A 111 -25.07 -0.77 -13.16
N ASP A 112 -24.06 -0.83 -14.02
CA ASP A 112 -23.43 -2.07 -14.46
C ASP A 112 -22.66 -2.71 -13.29
N SER A 113 -22.90 -4.02 -13.05
CA SER A 113 -22.11 -4.80 -12.09
C SER A 113 -20.79 -5.23 -12.72
N CYS A 114 -19.69 -5.09 -11.99
CA CYS A 114 -18.42 -5.64 -12.44
C CYS A 114 -18.35 -7.17 -12.35
N ALA A 115 -19.35 -7.84 -11.78
CA ALA A 115 -19.53 -9.29 -11.93
C ALA A 115 -19.83 -9.69 -13.37
N ASP A 116 -20.67 -8.91 -14.05
CA ASP A 116 -21.12 -9.19 -15.41
C ASP A 116 -20.26 -8.44 -16.44
N LYS A 117 -19.99 -7.16 -16.17
CA LYS A 117 -19.27 -6.24 -17.05
C LYS A 117 -18.03 -5.66 -16.36
N PRO A 118 -16.93 -6.42 -16.32
CA PRO A 118 -15.70 -5.97 -15.67
C PRO A 118 -15.09 -4.80 -16.41
N PRO A 119 -14.60 -3.77 -15.69
CA PRO A 119 -13.89 -2.65 -16.33
C PRO A 119 -12.50 -3.09 -16.78
N TYR A 120 -12.03 -2.56 -17.91
CA TYR A 120 -10.69 -2.73 -18.48
C TYR A 120 -10.28 -4.15 -18.84
N VAL A 121 -10.36 -5.12 -17.91
CA VAL A 121 -9.89 -6.51 -18.08
C VAL A 121 -10.81 -7.52 -17.40
N ASN A 122 -10.89 -8.73 -17.95
CA ASN A 122 -11.85 -9.74 -17.51
C ASN A 122 -11.70 -10.19 -16.06
N TYR A 123 -10.51 -10.09 -15.48
CA TYR A 123 -10.27 -10.48 -14.09
C TYR A 123 -10.56 -9.37 -13.08
N TYR A 124 -10.95 -8.14 -13.50
CA TYR A 124 -11.36 -7.07 -12.61
C TYR A 124 -12.79 -7.28 -12.11
N ARG A 125 -12.88 -8.04 -11.01
CA ARG A 125 -14.16 -8.41 -10.36
C ARG A 125 -14.12 -7.91 -8.92
N TRP A 126 -14.59 -6.68 -8.73
CA TRP A 126 -14.42 -5.92 -7.49
C TRP A 126 -15.57 -6.12 -6.52
N LEU A 127 -15.30 -6.70 -5.35
CA LEU A 127 -16.25 -6.74 -4.24
C LEU A 127 -16.54 -5.33 -3.72
N CYS A 128 -17.76 -5.12 -3.21
CA CYS A 128 -18.14 -3.84 -2.60
C CYS A 128 -17.68 -3.75 -1.15
N PRO A 129 -16.77 -2.81 -0.79
CA PRO A 129 -16.27 -2.67 0.59
C PRO A 129 -17.35 -2.25 1.62
N SER A 130 -18.52 -1.78 1.15
CA SER A 130 -19.60 -1.34 2.04
C SER A 130 -20.48 -2.49 2.54
N ARG A 131 -20.42 -3.67 1.88
CA ARG A 131 -21.27 -4.81 2.23
C ARG A 131 -20.76 -5.52 3.49
N PRO A 132 -21.59 -5.69 4.51
CA PRO A 132 -21.21 -6.42 5.72
C PRO A 132 -20.76 -7.86 5.43
N GLU A 133 -21.40 -8.54 4.49
CA GLU A 133 -21.09 -9.91 4.09
C GLU A 133 -19.68 -10.03 3.51
N VAL A 134 -19.27 -9.04 2.70
CA VAL A 134 -17.91 -8.96 2.15
C VAL A 134 -16.89 -8.73 3.27
N GLN A 135 -17.19 -7.87 4.21
CA GLN A 135 -16.32 -7.63 5.36
C GLN A 135 -16.16 -8.90 6.19
N GLN A 136 -17.25 -9.59 6.55
CA GLN A 136 -17.23 -10.84 7.31
C GLN A 136 -16.43 -11.94 6.58
N TYR A 137 -16.62 -12.07 5.27
CA TYR A 137 -15.86 -13.02 4.44
C TYR A 137 -14.35 -12.74 4.51
N LEU A 138 -13.93 -11.48 4.37
CA LEU A 138 -12.53 -11.10 4.43
C LEU A 138 -11.93 -11.29 5.82
N GLU A 139 -12.68 -10.98 6.87
CA GLU A 139 -12.29 -11.18 8.27
C GLU A 139 -12.04 -12.66 8.56
N GLN A 140 -12.96 -13.54 8.15
CA GLN A 140 -12.80 -14.99 8.31
C GLN A 140 -11.61 -15.51 7.51
N GLN A 141 -11.47 -15.11 6.24
CA GLN A 141 -10.36 -15.51 5.41
C GLN A 141 -9.00 -15.10 5.99
N VAL A 142 -8.89 -13.87 6.49
CA VAL A 142 -7.65 -13.39 7.11
C VAL A 142 -7.35 -14.15 8.39
N SER A 143 -8.36 -14.42 9.21
CA SER A 143 -8.20 -15.24 10.43
C SER A 143 -7.71 -16.65 10.10
N ASP A 144 -8.35 -17.34 9.14
CA ASP A 144 -7.97 -18.71 8.72
C ASP A 144 -6.53 -18.77 8.15
N ILE A 145 -6.12 -17.73 7.44
CA ILE A 145 -4.74 -17.61 6.94
C ILE A 145 -3.77 -17.45 8.11
N LEU A 146 -4.10 -16.59 9.05
CA LEU A 146 -3.22 -16.25 10.16
C LEU A 146 -3.18 -17.30 11.26
N ASP A 147 -4.09 -18.27 11.28
CA ASP A 147 -4.00 -19.46 12.17
C ASP A 147 -2.81 -20.35 11.83
N LYS A 148 -2.29 -20.29 10.61
CA LYS A 148 -1.18 -21.12 10.15
C LYS A 148 0.15 -20.68 10.79
N ASP A 149 0.85 -21.59 11.44
CA ASP A 149 2.10 -21.33 12.18
C ASP A 149 3.29 -20.91 11.31
N TYR A 150 3.25 -21.26 10.02
CA TYR A 150 4.29 -20.92 9.07
C TYR A 150 4.14 -19.49 8.46
N ILE A 151 3.03 -18.80 8.69
CA ILE A 151 2.77 -17.45 8.20
C ILE A 151 3.12 -16.43 9.28
N ASP A 152 3.97 -15.45 8.99
CA ASP A 152 4.38 -14.38 9.91
C ASP A 152 3.50 -13.13 9.84
N GLY A 153 2.76 -12.98 8.73
CA GLY A 153 1.89 -11.82 8.53
C GLY A 153 1.06 -11.92 7.26
N ILE A 154 0.25 -10.90 7.05
CA ILE A 154 -0.57 -10.76 5.84
C ILE A 154 -0.22 -9.48 5.09
N HIS A 155 -0.24 -9.55 3.76
CA HIS A 155 -0.02 -8.42 2.88
C HIS A 155 -1.23 -8.22 1.98
N LEU A 156 -1.90 -7.08 2.14
CA LEU A 156 -3.10 -6.72 1.40
C LEU A 156 -2.73 -6.07 0.08
N ASP A 157 -3.22 -6.62 -1.02
CA ASP A 157 -3.19 -5.99 -2.33
C ASP A 157 -4.61 -5.83 -2.86
N TYR A 158 -4.80 -5.06 -3.93
CA TYR A 158 -6.12 -4.72 -4.44
C TYR A 158 -7.11 -4.27 -3.36
N VAL A 159 -6.60 -3.67 -2.29
CA VAL A 159 -7.36 -3.11 -1.16
C VAL A 159 -7.84 -1.70 -1.51
N ARG A 160 -8.70 -1.64 -2.55
CA ARG A 160 -9.11 -0.40 -3.22
C ARG A 160 -10.37 -0.59 -4.05
N TYR A 161 -10.95 0.50 -4.51
CA TYR A 161 -11.91 0.42 -5.61
C TYR A 161 -11.20 0.19 -6.95
N CYS A 162 -12.00 -0.09 -7.99
CA CYS A 162 -11.50 -0.09 -9.36
C CYS A 162 -10.85 1.26 -9.70
N ASP A 163 -9.95 1.23 -10.67
CA ASP A 163 -9.32 2.44 -11.20
C ASP A 163 -10.38 3.35 -11.83
N VAL A 164 -10.64 4.48 -11.19
CA VAL A 164 -11.53 5.53 -11.72
C VAL A 164 -10.83 6.26 -12.85
N VAL A 165 -9.50 6.46 -12.68
CA VAL A 165 -8.59 6.97 -13.71
C VAL A 165 -7.35 6.09 -13.71
N LEU A 166 -7.05 5.48 -14.86
CA LEU A 166 -5.83 4.69 -15.05
C LEU A 166 -4.57 5.56 -15.05
N PRO A 167 -3.42 5.02 -14.63
CA PRO A 167 -2.12 5.61 -14.92
C PRO A 167 -1.98 5.92 -16.42
N VAL A 168 -1.45 7.09 -16.74
CA VAL A 168 -1.46 7.65 -18.10
C VAL A 168 -0.78 6.75 -19.16
N ASN A 169 0.22 5.98 -18.76
CA ASN A 169 0.90 5.07 -19.67
C ASN A 169 0.04 3.85 -20.09
N LEU A 170 -1.04 3.57 -19.37
CA LEU A 170 -1.96 2.50 -19.72
C LEU A 170 -3.08 2.94 -20.67
N TRP A 171 -3.28 4.24 -20.89
CA TRP A 171 -4.37 4.75 -21.72
C TRP A 171 -4.35 4.20 -23.16
N SER A 172 -3.18 4.19 -23.78
CA SER A 172 -3.04 3.66 -25.14
C SER A 172 -3.32 2.14 -25.23
N LYS A 173 -2.97 1.40 -24.18
CA LYS A 173 -3.23 -0.05 -24.12
C LYS A 173 -4.73 -0.39 -24.15
N TYR A 174 -5.54 0.47 -23.54
CA TYR A 174 -7.00 0.28 -23.45
C TYR A 174 -7.76 1.17 -24.43
N ASN A 175 -7.06 1.90 -25.32
CA ASN A 175 -7.66 2.86 -26.26
C ASN A 175 -8.62 3.84 -25.57
N ILE A 176 -8.18 4.44 -24.47
CA ILE A 176 -8.97 5.31 -23.61
C ILE A 176 -8.19 6.61 -23.33
N VAL A 177 -8.92 7.71 -23.13
CA VAL A 177 -8.39 8.97 -22.60
C VAL A 177 -9.25 9.39 -21.42
N GLN A 178 -8.67 9.44 -20.23
CA GLN A 178 -9.39 9.71 -18.98
C GLN A 178 -8.95 11.03 -18.37
N THR A 179 -9.44 12.15 -18.91
CA THR A 179 -9.23 13.49 -18.36
C THR A 179 -10.20 13.84 -17.24
N SER A 180 -11.26 13.03 -17.05
CA SER A 180 -12.27 13.13 -16.00
C SER A 180 -12.68 11.74 -15.49
N GLU A 181 -13.44 11.71 -14.41
CA GLU A 181 -13.98 10.48 -13.84
C GLU A 181 -15.22 10.05 -14.64
N LEU A 182 -15.04 9.06 -15.51
CA LEU A 182 -16.10 8.55 -16.39
C LEU A 182 -17.04 7.60 -15.62
N PRO A 183 -18.37 7.65 -15.87
CA PRO A 183 -19.37 6.86 -15.14
C PRO A 183 -19.14 5.36 -15.13
N GLU A 184 -18.65 4.80 -16.23
CA GLU A 184 -18.39 3.37 -16.41
C GLU A 184 -17.24 2.85 -15.55
N TYR A 185 -16.37 3.73 -15.02
CA TYR A 185 -15.24 3.36 -14.16
C TYR A 185 -15.38 3.86 -12.73
N ASP A 186 -16.43 4.63 -12.41
CA ASP A 186 -16.65 5.17 -11.07
C ASP A 186 -17.51 4.20 -10.23
N TYR A 187 -16.92 3.56 -9.25
CA TYR A 187 -17.50 2.56 -8.33
C TYR A 187 -17.46 3.07 -6.87
N CYS A 188 -18.30 2.58 -5.93
CA CYS A 188 -19.43 1.68 -6.06
C CYS A 188 -20.73 2.44 -5.84
N TYR A 189 -21.71 2.25 -6.71
CA TYR A 189 -23.04 2.88 -6.64
C TYR A 189 -24.14 1.83 -6.39
N CYS A 190 -23.82 0.69 -5.75
CA CYS A 190 -24.81 -0.32 -5.40
C CYS A 190 -25.80 0.19 -4.33
N ASP A 191 -26.87 -0.55 -4.13
CA ASP A 191 -27.92 -0.30 -3.15
C ASP A 191 -27.39 -0.05 -1.74
N VAL A 192 -26.47 -0.90 -1.26
CA VAL A 192 -25.85 -0.76 0.08
C VAL A 192 -25.06 0.54 0.19
N CYS A 193 -24.28 0.89 -0.84
CA CYS A 193 -23.53 2.14 -0.84
C CYS A 193 -24.44 3.37 -0.82
N ARG A 194 -25.52 3.35 -1.60
CA ARG A 194 -26.48 4.47 -1.67
C ARG A 194 -27.25 4.62 -0.35
N ALA A 195 -27.75 3.51 0.20
CA ALA A 195 -28.45 3.52 1.49
C ALA A 195 -27.56 4.02 2.63
N GLY A 196 -26.34 3.49 2.78
CA GLY A 196 -25.41 3.90 3.82
C GLY A 196 -24.91 5.34 3.67
N PHE A 197 -24.78 5.85 2.45
CA PHE A 197 -24.47 7.25 2.21
C PHE A 197 -25.62 8.15 2.65
N LYS A 198 -26.86 7.82 2.27
CA LYS A 198 -28.06 8.55 2.66
C LYS A 198 -28.24 8.56 4.18
N GLU A 199 -28.05 7.42 4.84
CA GLU A 199 -28.09 7.31 6.29
C GLU A 199 -27.08 8.25 6.96
N LYS A 200 -25.84 8.25 6.45
CA LYS A 200 -24.74 9.02 7.06
C LYS A 200 -24.81 10.52 6.82
N TYR A 201 -25.25 10.95 5.63
CA TYR A 201 -25.17 12.36 5.20
C TYR A 201 -26.54 13.01 4.98
N GLY A 202 -27.67 12.28 5.13
CA GLY A 202 -29.02 12.79 4.97
C GLY A 202 -29.42 13.12 3.53
N THR A 203 -28.58 12.84 2.53
CA THR A 203 -28.78 13.18 1.12
C THR A 203 -28.79 11.91 0.28
N ASP A 204 -29.75 11.75 -0.61
CA ASP A 204 -29.70 10.66 -1.59
C ASP A 204 -28.66 10.96 -2.66
N LEU A 205 -27.87 9.97 -3.03
CA LEU A 205 -26.87 10.12 -4.07
C LEU A 205 -27.47 10.47 -5.43
N ALA A 206 -28.72 10.07 -5.69
CA ALA A 206 -29.46 10.43 -6.89
C ALA A 206 -29.79 11.93 -6.99
N ASP A 207 -29.81 12.64 -5.86
CA ASP A 207 -30.09 14.09 -5.82
C ASP A 207 -28.81 14.92 -6.05
N ILE A 208 -27.65 14.27 -6.15
CA ILE A 208 -26.36 14.93 -6.39
C ILE A 208 -26.06 14.96 -7.89
N GLN A 209 -26.12 16.13 -8.49
CA GLN A 209 -25.91 16.31 -9.94
C GLN A 209 -24.54 15.85 -10.42
N TYR A 210 -23.49 16.08 -9.62
CA TYR A 210 -22.09 15.71 -9.93
C TYR A 210 -21.49 14.91 -8.77
N PRO A 211 -21.87 13.63 -8.59
CA PRO A 211 -21.41 12.83 -7.45
C PRO A 211 -19.89 12.63 -7.45
N GLU A 212 -19.23 12.59 -8.62
CA GLU A 212 -17.76 12.53 -8.74
C GLU A 212 -17.08 13.76 -8.13
N ALA A 213 -17.71 14.91 -8.09
CA ALA A 213 -17.20 16.14 -7.47
C ALA A 213 -17.56 16.25 -5.97
N SER A 214 -18.48 15.42 -5.47
CA SER A 214 -18.96 15.47 -4.08
C SER A 214 -17.88 15.00 -3.10
N LEU A 215 -17.43 15.90 -2.22
CA LEU A 215 -16.45 15.57 -1.18
C LEU A 215 -17.00 14.52 -0.18
N SER A 216 -18.28 14.65 0.24
CA SER A 216 -18.92 13.72 1.14
C SER A 216 -18.97 12.30 0.55
N TRP A 217 -19.26 12.18 -0.75
CA TRP A 217 -19.25 10.89 -1.45
C TRP A 217 -17.85 10.28 -1.56
N ARG A 218 -16.83 11.09 -1.83
CA ARG A 218 -15.44 10.64 -1.83
C ARG A 218 -15.01 10.15 -0.44
N LEU A 219 -15.27 10.94 0.60
CA LEU A 219 -14.97 10.58 2.00
C LEU A 219 -15.71 9.31 2.45
N TYR A 220 -16.97 9.14 2.03
CA TYR A 220 -17.73 7.91 2.30
C TYR A 220 -17.00 6.69 1.77
N ARG A 221 -16.55 6.73 0.53
CA ARG A 221 -15.82 5.63 -0.12
C ARG A 221 -14.46 5.36 0.51
N TYR A 222 -13.69 6.42 0.83
CA TYR A 222 -12.42 6.26 1.57
C TYR A 222 -12.64 5.55 2.91
N ASN A 223 -13.63 5.99 3.68
CA ASN A 223 -13.96 5.43 4.98
C ASN A 223 -14.41 3.96 4.90
N ASN A 224 -15.06 3.54 3.82
CA ASN A 224 -15.46 2.14 3.65
C ASN A 224 -14.24 1.22 3.53
N ILE A 225 -13.22 1.60 2.76
CA ILE A 225 -11.96 0.84 2.69
C ILE A 225 -11.24 0.90 4.04
N THR A 226 -11.08 2.08 4.62
CA THR A 226 -10.39 2.28 5.90
C THR A 226 -11.00 1.42 7.02
N ARG A 227 -12.34 1.31 7.07
CA ARG A 227 -13.02 0.45 8.04
C ARG A 227 -12.63 -1.02 7.87
N VAL A 228 -12.65 -1.54 6.65
CA VAL A 228 -12.27 -2.94 6.37
C VAL A 228 -10.81 -3.16 6.72
N VAL A 229 -9.90 -2.31 6.27
CA VAL A 229 -8.46 -2.44 6.57
C VAL A 229 -8.22 -2.45 8.08
N ASN A 230 -8.84 -1.53 8.82
CA ASN A 230 -8.64 -1.44 10.27
C ASN A 230 -9.26 -2.64 11.02
N SER A 231 -10.34 -3.25 10.50
CA SER A 231 -10.87 -4.51 11.03
C SER A 231 -9.91 -5.67 10.80
N LEU A 232 -9.38 -5.83 9.58
CA LEU A 232 -8.39 -6.85 9.25
C LEU A 232 -7.10 -6.67 10.07
N SER A 233 -6.70 -5.43 10.33
CA SER A 233 -5.57 -5.10 11.21
C SER A 233 -5.79 -5.58 12.63
N ALA A 234 -6.97 -5.34 13.17
CA ALA A 234 -7.31 -5.81 14.52
C ALA A 234 -7.23 -7.34 14.62
N ILE A 235 -7.69 -8.06 13.60
CA ILE A 235 -7.58 -9.53 13.52
C ILE A 235 -6.10 -9.96 13.47
N ALA A 236 -5.29 -9.34 12.61
CA ALA A 236 -3.87 -9.67 12.51
C ALA A 236 -3.15 -9.49 13.87
N HIS A 237 -3.43 -8.41 14.55
CA HIS A 237 -2.86 -8.13 15.87
C HIS A 237 -3.37 -9.08 16.97
N GLN A 238 -4.62 -9.58 16.91
CA GLN A 238 -5.12 -10.64 17.79
C GLN A 238 -4.33 -11.94 17.61
N HIS A 239 -3.95 -12.28 16.36
CA HIS A 239 -3.06 -13.39 16.04
C HIS A 239 -1.57 -13.10 16.33
N LYS A 240 -1.24 -11.90 16.84
CA LYS A 240 0.15 -11.44 17.07
C LYS A 240 1.01 -11.47 15.80
N LYS A 241 0.40 -11.18 14.65
CA LYS A 241 1.04 -11.18 13.33
C LYS A 241 0.95 -9.81 12.67
N GLN A 242 1.86 -9.56 11.74
CA GLN A 242 1.95 -8.28 11.05
C GLN A 242 0.94 -8.18 9.91
N ILE A 243 0.53 -6.94 9.63
CA ILE A 243 -0.28 -6.61 8.46
C ILE A 243 0.34 -5.44 7.69
N THR A 244 0.51 -5.61 6.39
CA THR A 244 1.05 -4.61 5.48
C THR A 244 0.15 -4.48 4.25
N ALA A 245 0.33 -3.44 3.44
CA ALA A 245 -0.45 -3.29 2.21
C ALA A 245 0.37 -2.73 1.04
N ALA A 246 0.07 -3.22 -0.17
CA ALA A 246 0.43 -2.58 -1.43
C ALA A 246 -0.60 -1.48 -1.75
N VAL A 247 -0.13 -0.29 -2.08
CA VAL A 247 -0.98 0.87 -2.36
C VAL A 247 -0.48 1.67 -3.54
N PHE A 248 -1.31 2.57 -4.05
CA PHE A 248 -0.90 3.52 -5.07
C PHE A 248 0.17 4.48 -4.56
N PRO A 249 1.02 5.05 -5.45
CA PRO A 249 2.34 5.56 -5.09
C PRO A 249 2.34 6.72 -4.11
N THR A 250 1.39 7.65 -4.24
CA THR A 250 1.28 8.78 -3.32
C THR A 250 -0.12 8.90 -2.74
N PRO A 251 -0.30 9.55 -1.57
CA PRO A 251 -1.63 9.76 -0.99
C PRO A 251 -2.61 10.45 -1.94
N GLU A 252 -2.13 11.43 -2.71
CA GLU A 252 -2.98 12.14 -3.68
C GLU A 252 -3.44 11.21 -4.82
N ILE A 253 -2.50 10.53 -5.46
CA ILE A 253 -2.78 9.59 -6.56
C ILE A 253 -3.70 8.46 -6.08
N ALA A 254 -3.46 7.91 -4.91
CA ALA A 254 -4.24 6.83 -4.31
C ALA A 254 -5.71 7.25 -4.07
N ARG A 255 -5.92 8.42 -3.47
CA ARG A 255 -7.27 8.98 -3.23
C ARG A 255 -7.99 9.25 -4.55
N ARG A 256 -7.32 9.86 -5.50
CA ARG A 256 -7.89 10.24 -6.79
C ARG A 256 -8.23 9.02 -7.64
N ASN A 257 -7.24 8.15 -7.86
CA ASN A 257 -7.38 7.10 -8.89
C ASN A 257 -8.14 5.87 -8.39
N VAL A 258 -8.04 5.52 -7.10
CA VAL A 258 -8.54 4.24 -6.59
C VAL A 258 -9.23 4.34 -5.22
N ARG A 259 -9.46 5.54 -4.73
CA ARG A 259 -10.14 5.80 -3.45
C ARG A 259 -9.42 5.20 -2.22
N GLN A 260 -8.11 4.97 -2.31
CA GLN A 260 -7.29 4.59 -1.16
C GLN A 260 -6.91 5.81 -0.33
N ASP A 261 -7.24 5.82 0.95
CA ASP A 261 -6.82 6.83 1.92
C ASP A 261 -5.88 6.20 2.96
N TRP A 262 -4.80 5.60 2.47
CA TRP A 262 -3.91 4.72 3.21
C TRP A 262 -3.15 5.40 4.36
N THR A 263 -3.05 6.70 4.39
CA THR A 263 -2.45 7.44 5.50
C THR A 263 -3.29 7.41 6.78
N ASN A 264 -4.57 7.00 6.69
CA ASN A 264 -5.49 6.83 7.81
C ASN A 264 -5.70 5.36 8.20
N TRP A 265 -4.88 4.45 7.67
CA TRP A 265 -4.97 3.02 8.00
C TRP A 265 -4.11 2.69 9.22
N LYS A 266 -4.44 1.59 9.90
CA LYS A 266 -3.68 1.06 11.03
C LYS A 266 -2.90 -0.18 10.57
N LEU A 267 -1.66 0.01 10.15
CA LEU A 267 -0.81 -1.04 9.57
C LEU A 267 0.54 -1.11 10.28
N ASP A 268 1.27 -2.21 10.06
CA ASP A 268 2.66 -2.37 10.51
C ASP A 268 3.68 -1.94 9.43
N GLY A 269 3.19 -1.59 8.25
CA GLY A 269 4.00 -1.08 7.15
C GLY A 269 3.20 -0.94 5.86
N ILE A 270 3.70 -0.09 4.97
CA ILE A 270 3.07 0.18 3.69
C ILE A 270 4.08 0.08 2.55
N CYS A 271 3.63 -0.46 1.42
CA CYS A 271 4.42 -0.62 0.21
C CYS A 271 3.78 0.14 -0.96
N PRO A 272 3.97 1.47 -1.07
CA PRO A 272 3.49 2.21 -2.23
C PRO A 272 4.16 1.70 -3.51
N MET A 273 3.36 1.34 -4.51
CA MET A 273 3.79 0.87 -5.82
C MET A 273 4.27 2.05 -6.67
N ILE A 274 5.49 2.53 -6.43
CA ILE A 274 6.07 3.70 -7.10
C ILE A 274 6.66 3.26 -8.45
N TYR A 275 5.80 2.70 -9.30
CA TYR A 275 6.13 2.21 -10.64
C TYR A 275 6.16 3.39 -11.62
N HIS A 276 7.30 4.09 -11.65
CA HIS A 276 7.45 5.37 -12.34
C HIS A 276 7.08 5.30 -13.84
N GLY A 277 7.35 4.15 -14.47
CA GLY A 277 7.01 3.93 -15.87
C GLY A 277 5.50 3.98 -16.15
N PHE A 278 4.65 3.56 -15.22
CA PHE A 278 3.19 3.61 -15.38
C PHE A 278 2.64 5.04 -15.43
N TYR A 279 3.34 5.97 -14.78
CA TYR A 279 2.97 7.39 -14.70
C TYR A 279 3.73 8.25 -15.72
N LYS A 280 4.63 7.65 -16.53
CA LYS A 280 5.55 8.34 -17.45
C LYS A 280 6.47 9.33 -16.72
N GLU A 281 6.85 8.99 -15.52
CA GLU A 281 7.71 9.79 -14.67
C GLU A 281 9.18 9.37 -14.79
N LYS A 282 10.08 10.26 -14.38
CA LYS A 282 11.52 9.99 -14.30
C LYS A 282 11.82 9.17 -13.06
N VAL A 283 12.96 8.49 -13.04
CA VAL A 283 13.45 7.72 -11.87
C VAL A 283 13.52 8.59 -10.60
N SER A 284 13.87 9.88 -10.73
CA SER A 284 13.91 10.82 -9.59
C SER A 284 12.56 11.02 -8.90
N TRP A 285 11.44 10.85 -9.62
CA TRP A 285 10.09 10.93 -9.04
C TRP A 285 9.86 9.92 -7.90
N ILE A 286 10.60 8.81 -7.89
CA ILE A 286 10.58 7.84 -6.78
C ILE A 286 10.86 8.54 -5.44
N GLY A 287 11.83 9.46 -5.44
CA GLY A 287 12.15 10.25 -4.25
C GLY A 287 11.02 11.18 -3.82
N ASP A 288 10.41 11.88 -4.76
CA ASP A 288 9.31 12.81 -4.49
C ASP A 288 8.09 12.06 -3.93
N ALA A 289 7.74 10.92 -4.53
CA ALA A 289 6.64 10.08 -4.08
C ALA A 289 6.87 9.51 -2.67
N VAL A 290 8.09 9.09 -2.35
CA VAL A 290 8.46 8.64 -1.01
C VAL A 290 8.38 9.80 -0.01
N ALA A 291 8.92 10.98 -0.36
CA ALA A 291 8.88 12.15 0.52
C ALA A 291 7.45 12.55 0.86
N GLU A 292 6.54 12.57 -0.14
CA GLU A 292 5.11 12.83 0.08
C GLU A 292 4.51 11.78 1.05
N GLY A 293 4.73 10.49 0.77
CA GLY A 293 4.21 9.42 1.61
C GLY A 293 4.70 9.51 3.06
N VAL A 294 6.01 9.68 3.27
CA VAL A 294 6.63 9.80 4.59
C VAL A 294 6.10 11.03 5.34
N HIS A 295 5.94 12.15 4.64
CA HIS A 295 5.37 13.37 5.22
C HIS A 295 3.96 13.14 5.77
N PHE A 296 3.07 12.54 4.96
CA PHE A 296 1.68 12.31 5.37
C PHE A 296 1.52 11.19 6.41
N LEU A 297 2.44 10.22 6.46
CA LEU A 297 2.45 9.19 7.51
C LEU A 297 2.87 9.74 8.87
N ALA A 298 3.63 10.84 8.90
CA ALA A 298 4.10 11.47 10.14
C ALA A 298 4.76 10.50 11.15
N GLY A 299 5.32 9.38 10.66
CA GLY A 299 6.00 8.38 11.47
C GLY A 299 5.11 7.29 12.08
N GLU A 300 3.81 7.24 11.78
CA GLU A 300 2.87 6.24 12.32
C GLU A 300 3.32 4.81 12.03
N PHE A 301 3.79 4.52 10.82
CA PHE A 301 4.34 3.22 10.44
C PHE A 301 5.33 3.35 9.28
N PRO A 302 6.20 2.33 9.06
CA PRO A 302 7.24 2.38 8.04
C PRO A 302 6.68 2.32 6.62
N LEU A 303 7.36 3.04 5.70
CA LEU A 303 7.14 3.02 4.26
C LEU A 303 8.27 2.26 3.57
N TYR A 304 7.94 1.25 2.78
CA TYR A 304 8.84 0.49 1.92
C TYR A 304 8.55 0.81 0.45
N ALA A 305 9.46 1.47 -0.24
CA ALA A 305 9.22 1.91 -1.60
C ALA A 305 9.06 0.71 -2.55
N GLY A 306 7.88 0.55 -3.13
CA GLY A 306 7.59 -0.47 -4.12
C GLY A 306 8.21 -0.12 -5.47
N LEU A 307 9.14 -0.94 -5.97
CA LEU A 307 9.85 -0.75 -7.21
C LEU A 307 9.55 -1.89 -8.18
N TYR A 308 9.08 -1.57 -9.37
CA TYR A 308 8.86 -2.55 -10.43
C TYR A 308 10.14 -2.72 -11.25
N LEU A 309 10.76 -3.89 -11.18
CA LEU A 309 12.06 -4.13 -11.78
C LEU A 309 12.09 -3.90 -13.30
N SER A 310 10.97 -4.16 -13.99
CA SER A 310 10.87 -3.96 -15.45
C SER A 310 10.76 -2.49 -15.90
N ASP A 311 10.56 -1.55 -14.97
CA ASP A 311 10.54 -0.11 -15.29
C ASP A 311 11.96 0.46 -15.50
N PHE A 312 12.97 -0.21 -14.93
CA PHE A 312 14.37 0.23 -15.02
C PHE A 312 15.04 -0.34 -16.26
N LYS A 313 15.64 0.54 -17.06
CA LYS A 313 16.31 0.17 -18.33
C LYS A 313 17.75 -0.25 -18.12
N THR A 314 18.37 0.22 -17.05
CA THR A 314 19.77 -0.04 -16.72
C THR A 314 19.94 -0.27 -15.21
N ASP A 315 21.05 -0.90 -14.84
CA ASP A 315 21.44 -1.10 -13.45
C ASP A 315 21.64 0.24 -12.72
N ASP A 316 22.15 1.25 -13.41
CA ASP A 316 22.34 2.59 -12.84
C ASP A 316 20.99 3.26 -12.54
N GLU A 317 19.97 3.10 -13.38
CA GLU A 317 18.61 3.57 -13.08
C GLU A 317 18.05 2.89 -11.83
N LEU A 318 18.25 1.58 -11.66
CA LEU A 318 17.81 0.85 -10.47
C LEU A 318 18.54 1.33 -9.22
N ARG A 319 19.87 1.51 -9.27
CA ARG A 319 20.67 2.10 -8.18
C ARG A 319 20.14 3.47 -7.78
N GLN A 320 19.94 4.35 -8.76
CA GLN A 320 19.39 5.69 -8.53
C GLN A 320 17.99 5.62 -7.91
N GLY A 321 17.11 4.75 -8.40
CA GLY A 321 15.77 4.56 -7.85
C GLY A 321 15.80 4.16 -6.37
N MET A 322 16.63 3.20 -5.99
CA MET A 322 16.83 2.81 -4.59
C MET A 322 17.38 3.96 -3.75
N GLN A 323 18.39 4.68 -4.27
CA GLN A 323 18.98 5.83 -3.58
C GLN A 323 17.98 6.95 -3.37
N PHE A 324 17.15 7.29 -4.38
CA PHE A 324 16.08 8.27 -4.23
C PHE A 324 15.08 7.84 -3.16
N ALA A 325 14.66 6.58 -3.16
CA ALA A 325 13.75 6.07 -2.13
C ALA A 325 14.33 6.21 -0.72
N LEU A 326 15.55 5.71 -0.50
CA LEU A 326 16.17 5.67 0.83
C LEU A 326 16.53 7.06 1.34
N LYS A 327 17.07 7.95 0.50
CA LYS A 327 17.42 9.33 0.86
C LYS A 327 16.20 10.17 1.25
N ASN A 328 15.02 9.85 0.69
CA ASN A 328 13.77 10.55 1.00
C ASN A 328 12.95 9.90 2.12
N GLY A 329 13.55 8.98 2.87
CA GLY A 329 13.00 8.52 4.15
C GLY A 329 12.35 7.13 4.12
N ALA A 330 12.38 6.40 3.00
CA ALA A 330 11.91 5.01 2.97
C ALA A 330 12.65 4.16 4.03
N ASN A 331 11.92 3.20 4.60
CA ASN A 331 12.47 2.24 5.57
C ASN A 331 13.08 1.01 4.90
N GLY A 332 13.17 1.03 3.58
CA GLY A 332 13.64 -0.02 2.71
C GLY A 332 12.88 0.00 1.38
N VAL A 333 13.10 -1.01 0.57
CA VAL A 333 12.42 -1.17 -0.71
C VAL A 333 11.60 -2.47 -0.74
N SER A 334 10.60 -2.52 -1.61
CA SER A 334 9.83 -3.71 -1.91
C SER A 334 9.90 -3.96 -3.42
N LEU A 335 10.52 -5.07 -3.84
CA LEU A 335 10.78 -5.35 -5.24
C LEU A 335 9.64 -6.17 -5.86
N PHE A 336 9.14 -5.74 -6.99
CA PHE A 336 8.17 -6.47 -7.78
C PHE A 336 8.80 -6.95 -9.10
N GLY A 337 8.79 -8.26 -9.31
CA GLY A 337 9.46 -8.98 -10.40
C GLY A 337 10.51 -9.96 -9.87
N ASN A 338 11.00 -10.84 -10.74
CA ASN A 338 12.00 -11.84 -10.38
C ASN A 338 13.40 -11.19 -10.39
N PRO A 339 14.06 -11.02 -9.23
CA PRO A 339 15.37 -10.40 -9.20
C PRO A 339 16.44 -11.35 -9.79
N SER A 340 17.24 -10.85 -10.74
CA SER A 340 18.47 -11.50 -11.18
C SER A 340 19.55 -11.40 -10.09
N GLN A 341 20.64 -12.16 -10.21
CA GLN A 341 21.77 -12.03 -9.28
C GLN A 341 22.31 -10.60 -9.26
N GLN A 342 22.35 -9.92 -10.41
CA GLN A 342 22.76 -8.52 -10.51
C GLN A 342 21.88 -7.57 -9.71
N VAL A 343 20.55 -7.73 -9.76
CA VAL A 343 19.60 -6.96 -8.93
C VAL A 343 19.84 -7.21 -7.44
N LEU A 344 20.13 -8.46 -7.05
CA LEU A 344 20.44 -8.82 -5.68
C LEU A 344 21.75 -8.17 -5.19
N ASP A 345 22.77 -8.13 -6.05
CA ASP A 345 24.06 -7.48 -5.75
C ASP A 345 23.89 -5.97 -5.58
N ILE A 346 23.09 -5.34 -6.46
CA ILE A 346 22.74 -3.91 -6.34
C ILE A 346 22.01 -3.64 -5.02
N LEU A 347 21.00 -4.43 -4.68
CA LEU A 347 20.27 -4.28 -3.43
C LEU A 347 21.19 -4.37 -2.21
N LYS A 348 22.10 -5.35 -2.21
CA LYS A 348 23.09 -5.54 -1.15
C LYS A 348 23.99 -4.31 -1.00
N ASP A 349 24.53 -3.80 -2.11
CA ASP A 349 25.41 -2.64 -2.10
C ASP A 349 24.72 -1.39 -1.57
N GLU A 350 23.52 -1.08 -2.10
CA GLU A 350 22.80 0.13 -1.75
C GLU A 350 22.29 0.12 -0.30
N THR A 351 21.91 -1.06 0.22
CA THR A 351 21.40 -1.17 1.60
C THR A 351 22.51 -1.28 2.65
N ALA A 352 23.66 -1.91 2.32
CA ALA A 352 24.81 -2.00 3.22
C ALA A 352 25.49 -0.62 3.43
N ASN A 353 25.52 0.20 2.39
CA ASN A 353 26.19 1.50 2.38
C ASN A 353 25.29 2.65 2.83
N PHE A 354 23.98 2.39 3.00
CA PHE A 354 23.04 3.44 3.38
C PHE A 354 23.34 3.96 4.80
N ARG A 355 23.57 5.27 4.88
CA ARG A 355 23.68 6.03 6.13
C ARG A 355 22.56 7.08 6.09
N PRO A 356 21.59 7.02 7.01
CA PRO A 356 20.59 8.09 7.11
C PRO A 356 21.32 9.42 7.41
N SER A 357 20.94 10.47 6.68
CA SER A 357 21.40 11.85 6.90
C SER A 357 20.87 12.41 8.21
#